data_e97fe50b76f2a647b62acd579100af0a
#
_entry.id   e97fe50b76f2a647b62acd579100af0a
#
_cell.length_a   1.000
_cell.length_b   1.000
_cell.length_c   1.000
_cell.angle_alpha   90.00
_cell.angle_beta   90.00
_cell.angle_gamma   90.00
#
_symmetry.space_group_name_H-M   'P 1'
#
loop_
_entity.id
_entity.type
_entity.pdbx_description
1 polymer ?
#
loop_
_entity_poly.entity_id
_entity_poly.type
_entity_poly.pdbx_seq_one_letter_code
_entity_poly.pdbx_strand_id
1 'polypeptide(L)'
;MKRNIRLFFILGMCSLALTSCAKKEVKEAEDTVDTTEQVALDDVEVEDYTVLKYNELEVLAYEGDTDAMVMLGRMLEYGTDDVKQSFTEAISWYQMASDSGNIDGTCALGYFYLTGTGVDKNLEKATELFDAAIEGGAVNGYVGKARVFLAQRDAAEEENEAEALASDKKDTDSSEDKNDKEDNEDTKDTISDEDKAIYDLFYKAQIAGDVDGAYYLGYAYENGIGTAVDYKKAFDYYSRAAKSTSTDLADQYAKNKANVAIGLLYIKGNGVEEDSEQAISFFEAASTAGYAKGSYYLGQIYENGVGVDKDYEKAMEYYLLAADLDYAPALNQIGYMYYNGYGVDVDFASAVYYQKLAALQGYAIAQVNLGFLYENGYGVERNLETALSYYEMAANSGYEGAMEAVVRVKAQINEEM
;
A
#
# COMPACT_ATOMS: atom_id res chain seq x y z
N MET A 1 -12.12 27.72 8.10
CA MET A 1 -11.27 27.78 9.29
C MET A 1 -10.46 26.48 9.48
N LYS A 2 -10.13 25.74 8.41
CA LYS A 2 -9.44 24.43 8.47
C LYS A 2 -8.18 24.34 7.56
N ARG A 3 -7.58 25.48 7.22
CA ARG A 3 -6.41 25.52 6.33
C ARG A 3 -5.08 25.88 7.03
N ASN A 4 -5.11 26.12 8.35
CA ASN A 4 -3.94 26.63 9.09
C ASN A 4 -3.31 25.59 10.05
N ILE A 5 -3.75 24.33 10.05
CA ILE A 5 -3.16 23.30 10.94
C ILE A 5 -1.95 22.61 10.28
N ARG A 6 -1.82 22.71 8.95
CA ARG A 6 -0.68 22.10 8.22
C ARG A 6 0.68 22.82 8.40
N LEU A 7 0.74 23.98 9.02
CA LEU A 7 1.97 24.80 9.06
C LEU A 7 2.69 24.82 10.41
N PHE A 8 2.20 24.12 11.45
CA PHE A 8 2.78 24.24 12.80
C PHE A 8 3.60 23.04 13.28
N PHE A 9 3.63 21.91 12.57
CA PHE A 9 4.35 20.71 13.02
C PHE A 9 5.72 20.48 12.34
N ILE A 10 6.10 21.21 11.30
CA ILE A 10 7.41 21.07 10.61
C ILE A 10 8.50 21.94 11.22
N LEU A 11 8.18 22.82 12.21
CA LEU A 11 9.16 23.76 12.79
C LEU A 11 9.70 23.34 14.17
N GLY A 12 9.47 22.12 14.62
CA GLY A 12 9.82 21.65 15.97
C GLY A 12 11.13 20.87 16.12
N MET A 13 11.82 20.45 15.07
CA MET A 13 13.01 19.59 15.18
C MET A 13 14.29 20.07 14.48
N CYS A 14 14.46 21.36 14.22
CA CYS A 14 15.75 21.90 13.77
C CYS A 14 16.12 23.20 14.49
N SER A 15 16.36 23.11 15.81
CA SER A 15 17.06 24.18 16.53
C SER A 15 17.93 23.63 17.65
N LEU A 16 19.05 23.00 17.28
CA LEU A 16 20.23 22.89 18.14
C LEU A 16 21.44 22.60 17.25
N ALA A 17 22.07 23.64 16.83
CA ALA A 17 23.47 23.85 16.53
C ALA A 17 23.63 24.89 15.40
N LEU A 18 23.96 26.10 15.77
CA LEU A 18 25.01 26.91 15.20
C LEU A 18 24.85 28.37 15.67
N THR A 19 25.35 28.60 16.87
CA THR A 19 25.82 29.94 17.24
C THR A 19 27.30 29.99 16.88
N SER A 20 27.65 30.80 15.90
CA SER A 20 28.81 31.65 15.93
C SER A 20 29.15 32.28 14.56
N CYS A 21 29.27 33.55 14.60
CA CYS A 21 30.11 34.43 13.79
C CYS A 21 29.60 35.07 12.49
N ALA A 22 29.46 36.33 12.70
CA ALA A 22 29.96 37.46 11.92
C ALA A 22 28.99 38.19 11.00
N LYS A 23 28.63 39.38 11.48
CA LYS A 23 28.15 40.55 10.72
C LYS A 23 29.12 40.87 9.59
N LYS A 24 28.61 40.99 8.37
CA LYS A 24 29.23 41.90 7.38
C LYS A 24 28.14 42.55 6.53
N GLU A 25 28.38 43.82 6.31
CA GLU A 25 27.55 44.88 5.78
C GLU A 25 26.97 44.63 4.41
N VAL A 26 25.71 45.07 4.26
CA VAL A 26 25.04 45.29 2.97
C VAL A 26 25.72 46.46 2.25
N LYS A 27 26.15 46.23 1.03
CA LYS A 27 26.34 47.28 0.02
C LYS A 27 25.48 46.96 -1.18
N GLU A 28 24.54 47.88 -1.43
CA GLU A 28 23.78 47.97 -2.66
C GLU A 28 24.73 48.11 -3.85
N ALA A 29 24.49 47.33 -4.88
CA ALA A 29 24.88 47.63 -6.24
C ALA A 29 23.76 47.18 -7.16
N GLU A 30 23.04 48.17 -7.69
CA GLU A 30 22.32 48.04 -8.95
C GLU A 30 23.34 47.66 -10.02
N ASP A 31 23.05 46.64 -10.85
CA ASP A 31 23.19 46.78 -12.29
C ASP A 31 22.78 45.52 -13.05
N THR A 32 21.97 45.76 -14.05
CA THR A 32 21.82 45.12 -15.37
C THR A 32 21.47 43.63 -15.41
N VAL A 33 20.20 43.43 -15.74
CA VAL A 33 19.68 42.24 -16.44
C VAL A 33 20.47 42.08 -17.75
N ASP A 34 21.31 41.07 -17.80
CA ASP A 34 21.79 40.52 -19.08
C ASP A 34 21.07 39.18 -19.31
N THR A 35 20.22 39.20 -20.32
CA THR A 35 19.53 38.10 -20.89
C THR A 35 20.50 37.23 -21.68
N THR A 36 20.30 35.91 -21.60
CA THR A 36 20.91 34.87 -22.44
C THR A 36 22.25 34.30 -21.95
N GLU A 37 22.18 33.42 -20.97
CA GLU A 37 22.94 32.18 -21.06
C GLU A 37 21.94 31.01 -21.18
N GLN A 38 21.59 30.72 -22.42
CA GLN A 38 21.15 29.38 -22.82
C GLN A 38 22.39 28.51 -22.64
N VAL A 39 22.51 27.85 -21.50
CA VAL A 39 23.42 26.72 -21.34
C VAL A 39 22.88 25.64 -22.24
N ALA A 40 23.49 25.48 -23.40
CA ALA A 40 23.33 24.30 -24.22
C ALA A 40 23.80 23.13 -23.35
N LEU A 41 22.87 22.26 -23.00
CA LEU A 41 23.13 20.93 -22.41
C LEU A 41 23.59 20.02 -23.56
N ASP A 42 24.73 20.38 -24.20
CA ASP A 42 25.37 19.52 -25.17
C ASP A 42 26.07 18.37 -24.42
N ASP A 43 25.57 17.15 -24.62
CA ASP A 43 26.21 15.87 -24.33
C ASP A 43 26.73 15.65 -22.89
N VAL A 44 25.96 16.00 -21.85
CA VAL A 44 26.22 15.53 -20.51
C VAL A 44 25.46 14.21 -20.32
N GLU A 45 26.17 13.07 -20.39
CA GLU A 45 25.62 11.82 -19.86
C GLU A 45 25.30 12.04 -18.37
N VAL A 46 24.02 12.07 -18.03
CA VAL A 46 23.56 12.18 -16.63
C VAL A 46 23.74 10.80 -16.01
N GLU A 47 24.76 10.64 -15.15
CA GLU A 47 25.03 9.36 -14.49
C GLU A 47 24.05 9.05 -13.34
N ASP A 48 23.40 10.06 -12.75
CA ASP A 48 22.50 9.89 -11.60
C ASP A 48 21.30 10.85 -11.68
N TYR A 49 20.15 10.31 -12.07
CA TYR A 49 18.89 11.05 -12.15
C TYR A 49 18.25 11.32 -10.79
N THR A 50 18.68 10.62 -9.73
CA THR A 50 18.07 10.73 -8.38
C THR A 50 18.37 12.08 -7.72
N VAL A 51 19.37 12.80 -8.18
CA VAL A 51 19.76 14.13 -7.68
C VAL A 51 19.08 15.28 -8.42
N LEU A 52 18.42 15.02 -9.56
CA LEU A 52 17.76 16.02 -10.37
C LEU A 52 16.38 16.37 -9.81
N LYS A 53 16.00 17.63 -9.95
CA LYS A 53 14.65 18.09 -9.61
C LYS A 53 13.66 17.73 -10.71
N TYR A 54 12.38 17.69 -10.35
CA TYR A 54 11.29 17.36 -11.28
C TYR A 54 11.34 18.16 -12.59
N ASN A 55 11.53 19.47 -12.52
CA ASN A 55 11.59 20.33 -13.70
C ASN A 55 12.83 20.11 -14.56
N GLU A 56 13.94 19.68 -13.99
CA GLU A 56 15.17 19.33 -14.73
C GLU A 56 14.98 18.02 -15.47
N LEU A 57 14.39 17.01 -14.82
CA LEU A 57 14.01 15.75 -15.43
C LEU A 57 12.97 15.96 -16.55
N GLU A 58 12.02 16.88 -16.36
CA GLU A 58 11.00 17.18 -17.36
C GLU A 58 11.60 17.70 -18.66
N VAL A 59 12.64 18.56 -18.57
CA VAL A 59 13.38 19.05 -19.76
C VAL A 59 14.03 17.87 -20.48
N LEU A 60 14.78 17.03 -19.79
CA LEU A 60 15.44 15.86 -20.37
C LEU A 60 14.44 14.88 -21.01
N ALA A 61 13.32 14.62 -20.34
CA ALA A 61 12.28 13.72 -20.84
C ALA A 61 11.64 14.26 -22.13
N TYR A 62 11.40 15.56 -22.26
CA TYR A 62 10.89 16.16 -23.49
C TYR A 62 11.95 16.20 -24.62
N GLU A 63 13.22 16.11 -24.29
CA GLU A 63 14.33 15.95 -25.26
C GLU A 63 14.49 14.48 -25.71
N GLY A 64 13.72 13.54 -25.09
CA GLY A 64 13.67 12.14 -25.46
C GLY A 64 14.45 11.21 -24.56
N ASP A 65 14.95 11.70 -23.41
CA ASP A 65 15.64 10.89 -22.41
C ASP A 65 14.63 9.97 -21.70
N THR A 66 14.72 8.69 -21.98
CA THR A 66 13.76 7.69 -21.49
C THR A 66 13.95 7.36 -20.01
N ASP A 67 15.15 7.51 -19.45
CA ASP A 67 15.43 7.29 -18.04
C ASP A 67 14.91 8.45 -17.21
N ALA A 68 14.99 9.69 -17.73
CA ALA A 68 14.31 10.83 -17.13
C ALA A 68 12.78 10.64 -17.10
N MET A 69 12.18 10.09 -18.16
CA MET A 69 10.75 9.76 -18.18
C MET A 69 10.39 8.76 -17.08
N VAL A 70 11.19 7.69 -16.90
CA VAL A 70 10.98 6.71 -15.83
C VAL A 70 11.11 7.35 -14.46
N MET A 71 12.10 8.21 -14.25
CA MET A 71 12.28 8.90 -12.97
C MET A 71 11.12 9.84 -12.64
N LEU A 72 10.61 10.59 -13.62
CA LEU A 72 9.39 11.41 -13.46
C LEU A 72 8.19 10.55 -13.08
N GLY A 73 8.02 9.40 -13.76
CA GLY A 73 6.99 8.42 -13.42
C GLY A 73 7.10 7.97 -11.97
N ARG A 74 8.30 7.61 -11.49
CA ARG A 74 8.55 7.20 -10.11
C ARG A 74 8.26 8.31 -9.09
N MET A 75 8.71 9.55 -9.35
CA MET A 75 8.42 10.67 -8.47
C MET A 75 6.91 10.93 -8.32
N LEU A 76 6.15 10.74 -9.39
CA LEU A 76 4.69 10.88 -9.38
C LEU A 76 3.98 9.65 -8.79
N GLU A 77 4.54 8.46 -8.96
CA GLU A 77 3.98 7.21 -8.39
C GLU A 77 4.10 7.17 -6.87
N TYR A 78 5.29 7.50 -6.33
CA TYR A 78 5.54 7.42 -4.89
C TYR A 78 5.27 8.73 -4.16
N GLY A 79 5.29 9.85 -4.87
CA GLY A 79 5.34 11.18 -4.30
C GLY A 79 6.71 11.49 -3.69
N THR A 80 7.05 12.76 -3.62
CA THR A 80 8.24 13.26 -2.91
C THR A 80 7.85 14.52 -2.14
N ASP A 81 8.78 15.10 -1.35
CA ASP A 81 8.51 16.32 -0.59
C ASP A 81 8.00 17.47 -1.49
N ASP A 82 8.50 17.52 -2.74
CA ASP A 82 8.19 18.58 -3.70
C ASP A 82 7.17 18.17 -4.78
N VAL A 83 6.88 16.86 -4.93
CA VAL A 83 6.02 16.30 -6.00
C VAL A 83 4.85 15.55 -5.40
N LYS A 84 3.65 16.04 -5.66
CA LYS A 84 2.43 15.34 -5.21
C LYS A 84 2.21 14.08 -6.04
N GLN A 85 1.86 12.97 -5.37
CA GLN A 85 1.49 11.72 -6.03
C GLN A 85 0.38 11.93 -7.07
N SER A 86 0.58 11.37 -8.28
CA SER A 86 -0.38 11.38 -9.38
C SER A 86 -0.20 10.16 -10.26
N PHE A 87 -0.99 9.13 -10.04
CA PHE A 87 -0.90 7.88 -10.80
C PHE A 87 -1.19 8.07 -12.29
N THR A 88 -2.12 8.95 -12.65
CA THR A 88 -2.46 9.22 -14.06
C THR A 88 -1.28 9.85 -14.81
N GLU A 89 -0.58 10.78 -14.18
CA GLU A 89 0.60 11.40 -14.77
C GLU A 89 1.78 10.43 -14.79
N ALA A 90 1.99 9.63 -13.74
CA ALA A 90 3.01 8.58 -13.70
C ALA A 90 2.85 7.60 -14.86
N ILE A 91 1.62 7.10 -15.08
CA ILE A 91 1.29 6.20 -16.19
C ILE A 91 1.63 6.84 -17.54
N SER A 92 1.34 8.13 -17.72
CA SER A 92 1.64 8.84 -18.96
C SER A 92 3.14 8.87 -19.25
N TRP A 93 3.96 9.15 -18.24
CA TRP A 93 5.42 9.13 -18.38
C TRP A 93 5.97 7.73 -18.64
N TYR A 94 5.49 6.71 -17.91
CA TYR A 94 5.88 5.32 -18.15
C TYR A 94 5.46 4.82 -19.53
N GLN A 95 4.28 5.25 -20.04
CA GLN A 95 3.85 4.91 -21.40
C GLN A 95 4.81 5.53 -22.43
N MET A 96 5.19 6.80 -22.28
CA MET A 96 6.15 7.45 -23.17
C MET A 96 7.51 6.75 -23.15
N ALA A 97 7.99 6.37 -21.98
CA ALA A 97 9.23 5.62 -21.82
C ALA A 97 9.16 4.24 -22.51
N SER A 98 8.07 3.50 -22.26
CA SER A 98 7.83 2.19 -22.86
C SER A 98 7.73 2.25 -24.40
N ASP A 99 6.99 3.22 -24.93
CA ASP A 99 6.83 3.43 -26.38
C ASP A 99 8.16 3.81 -27.05
N SER A 100 9.07 4.39 -26.26
CA SER A 100 10.45 4.73 -26.67
C SER A 100 11.44 3.57 -26.45
N GLY A 101 10.94 2.40 -25.99
CA GLY A 101 11.74 1.18 -25.82
C GLY A 101 12.42 1.05 -24.46
N ASN A 102 12.09 1.89 -23.48
CA ASN A 102 12.62 1.77 -22.12
C ASN A 102 11.95 0.60 -21.39
N ILE A 103 12.76 -0.35 -20.95
CA ILE A 103 12.32 -1.60 -20.34
C ILE A 103 11.75 -1.38 -18.95
N ASP A 104 12.33 -0.46 -18.17
CA ASP A 104 11.86 -0.12 -16.83
C ASP A 104 10.49 0.57 -16.87
N GLY A 105 10.28 1.45 -17.86
CA GLY A 105 8.97 2.04 -18.13
C GLY A 105 7.92 0.99 -18.50
N THR A 106 8.30 0.00 -19.32
CA THR A 106 7.43 -1.15 -19.67
C THR A 106 7.07 -1.97 -18.43
N CYS A 107 8.05 -2.26 -17.58
CA CYS A 107 7.83 -3.01 -16.34
C CYS A 107 6.92 -2.24 -15.36
N ALA A 108 7.15 -0.92 -15.20
CA ALA A 108 6.32 -0.07 -14.35
C ALA A 108 4.86 -0.05 -14.78
N LEU A 109 4.59 0.08 -16.10
CA LEU A 109 3.22 -0.04 -16.63
C LEU A 109 2.57 -1.37 -16.28
N GLY A 110 3.32 -2.47 -16.31
CA GLY A 110 2.83 -3.80 -15.91
C GLY A 110 2.24 -3.79 -14.50
N TYR A 111 2.87 -3.09 -13.56
CA TYR A 111 2.36 -2.97 -12.19
C TYR A 111 1.06 -2.17 -12.11
N PHE A 112 0.88 -1.12 -12.90
CA PHE A 112 -0.38 -0.37 -12.95
C PHE A 112 -1.55 -1.21 -13.46
N TYR A 113 -1.35 -1.99 -14.53
CA TYR A 113 -2.37 -2.92 -15.04
C TYR A 113 -2.61 -4.11 -14.10
N LEU A 114 -1.60 -4.59 -13.36
CA LEU A 114 -1.74 -5.62 -12.34
C LEU A 114 -2.62 -5.17 -11.18
N THR A 115 -2.43 -3.93 -10.71
CA THR A 115 -3.12 -3.43 -9.50
C THR A 115 -4.43 -2.72 -9.83
N GLY A 116 -4.60 -2.20 -11.03
CA GLY A 116 -5.73 -1.34 -11.39
C GLY A 116 -5.61 0.08 -10.82
N THR A 117 -4.39 0.49 -10.43
CA THR A 117 -4.16 1.81 -9.86
C THR A 117 -4.10 2.85 -10.99
N GLY A 118 -5.07 3.76 -11.03
CA GLY A 118 -5.14 4.80 -12.07
C GLY A 118 -5.51 4.32 -13.48
N VAL A 119 -5.67 3.01 -13.68
CA VAL A 119 -6.17 2.36 -14.90
C VAL A 119 -7.04 1.16 -14.51
N ASP A 120 -7.85 0.65 -15.43
CA ASP A 120 -8.59 -0.59 -15.20
C ASP A 120 -7.62 -1.77 -15.04
N LYS A 121 -7.84 -2.61 -14.02
CA LYS A 121 -7.06 -3.83 -13.79
C LYS A 121 -7.16 -4.76 -15.00
N ASN A 122 -6.02 -5.19 -15.53
CA ASN A 122 -5.93 -6.08 -16.68
C ASN A 122 -4.72 -7.01 -16.54
N LEU A 123 -4.95 -8.24 -16.06
CA LEU A 123 -3.90 -9.21 -15.80
C LEU A 123 -3.26 -9.74 -17.09
N GLU A 124 -3.99 -9.80 -18.20
CA GLU A 124 -3.45 -10.21 -19.50
C GLU A 124 -2.44 -9.17 -20.01
N LYS A 125 -2.84 -7.88 -19.97
CA LYS A 125 -1.94 -6.78 -20.36
C LYS A 125 -0.72 -6.68 -19.45
N ALA A 126 -0.90 -6.87 -18.14
CA ALA A 126 0.20 -6.92 -17.17
C ALA A 126 1.19 -8.05 -17.53
N THR A 127 0.68 -9.24 -17.88
CA THR A 127 1.52 -10.38 -18.29
C THR A 127 2.34 -10.05 -19.53
N GLU A 128 1.72 -9.49 -20.57
CA GLU A 128 2.42 -9.09 -21.80
C GLU A 128 3.58 -8.11 -21.49
N LEU A 129 3.32 -7.10 -20.65
CA LEU A 129 4.30 -6.08 -20.28
C LEU A 129 5.45 -6.67 -19.46
N PHE A 130 5.16 -7.55 -18.51
CA PHE A 130 6.21 -8.20 -17.72
C PHE A 130 7.03 -9.19 -18.56
N ASP A 131 6.41 -9.91 -19.51
CA ASP A 131 7.13 -10.78 -20.43
C ASP A 131 8.08 -9.97 -21.33
N ALA A 132 7.61 -8.86 -21.89
CA ALA A 132 8.44 -7.96 -22.67
C ALA A 132 9.60 -7.37 -21.83
N ALA A 133 9.32 -6.98 -20.59
CA ALA A 133 10.33 -6.47 -19.66
C ALA A 133 11.40 -7.53 -19.33
N ILE A 134 10.99 -8.78 -19.07
CA ILE A 134 11.91 -9.92 -18.82
C ILE A 134 12.76 -10.21 -20.06
N GLU A 135 12.16 -10.25 -21.24
CA GLU A 135 12.88 -10.44 -22.52
C GLU A 135 13.90 -9.32 -22.76
N GLY A 136 13.59 -8.10 -22.35
CA GLY A 136 14.49 -6.95 -22.39
C GLY A 136 15.57 -6.96 -21.30
N GLY A 137 15.45 -7.83 -20.29
CA GLY A 137 16.45 -7.98 -19.21
C GLY A 137 16.07 -7.32 -17.89
N ALA A 138 14.86 -6.77 -17.74
CA ALA A 138 14.39 -6.21 -16.47
C ALA A 138 14.17 -7.30 -15.42
N VAL A 139 14.94 -7.25 -14.35
CA VAL A 139 14.90 -8.26 -13.27
C VAL A 139 13.59 -8.16 -12.47
N ASN A 140 13.10 -6.97 -12.22
CA ASN A 140 11.84 -6.70 -11.52
C ASN A 140 10.60 -7.22 -12.27
N GLY A 141 10.69 -7.48 -13.57
CA GLY A 141 9.67 -8.16 -14.37
C GLY A 141 9.33 -9.55 -13.85
N TYR A 142 10.30 -10.29 -13.26
CA TYR A 142 10.04 -11.59 -12.65
C TYR A 142 9.07 -11.48 -11.46
N VAL A 143 9.27 -10.49 -10.59
CA VAL A 143 8.37 -10.24 -9.47
C VAL A 143 6.97 -9.84 -9.97
N GLY A 144 6.91 -8.95 -10.96
CA GLY A 144 5.65 -8.54 -11.56
C GLY A 144 4.85 -9.71 -12.11
N LYS A 145 5.49 -10.58 -12.90
CA LYS A 145 4.87 -11.79 -13.46
C LYS A 145 4.41 -12.77 -12.39
N ALA A 146 5.21 -13.01 -11.35
CA ALA A 146 4.83 -13.85 -10.22
C ALA A 146 3.59 -13.30 -9.50
N ARG A 147 3.51 -11.99 -9.33
CA ARG A 147 2.33 -11.34 -8.73
C ARG A 147 1.08 -11.41 -9.60
N VAL A 148 1.22 -11.46 -10.93
CA VAL A 148 0.07 -11.77 -11.81
C VAL A 148 -0.46 -13.16 -11.52
N PHE A 149 0.43 -14.18 -11.43
CA PHE A 149 0.01 -15.55 -11.11
C PHE A 149 -0.65 -15.66 -9.74
N LEU A 150 -0.11 -14.96 -8.72
CA LEU A 150 -0.78 -14.85 -7.41
C LEU A 150 -2.19 -14.28 -7.53
N ALA A 151 -2.36 -13.19 -8.27
CA ALA A 151 -3.66 -12.55 -8.44
C ALA A 151 -4.66 -13.42 -9.22
N GLN A 152 -4.18 -14.25 -10.14
CA GLN A 152 -5.01 -15.22 -10.88
C GLN A 152 -5.43 -16.37 -9.97
N ARG A 153 -4.50 -16.92 -9.17
CA ARG A 153 -4.78 -17.97 -8.18
C ARG A 153 -5.81 -17.51 -7.17
N ASP A 154 -5.58 -16.34 -6.55
CA ASP A 154 -6.46 -15.80 -5.51
C ASP A 154 -7.88 -15.59 -6.09
N ALA A 155 -8.01 -15.09 -7.33
CA ALA A 155 -9.30 -14.96 -8.00
C ALA A 155 -9.98 -16.31 -8.27
N ALA A 156 -9.24 -17.35 -8.64
CA ALA A 156 -9.77 -18.69 -8.85
C ALA A 156 -10.22 -19.35 -7.52
N GLU A 157 -9.51 -19.11 -6.42
CA GLU A 157 -9.88 -19.56 -5.09
C GLU A 157 -11.20 -18.90 -4.64
N GLU A 158 -11.35 -17.57 -4.82
CA GLU A 158 -12.57 -16.82 -4.51
C GLU A 158 -13.78 -17.34 -5.34
N GLU A 159 -13.58 -17.64 -6.64
CA GLU A 159 -14.62 -18.17 -7.51
C GLU A 159 -15.07 -19.57 -7.05
N ASN A 160 -14.12 -20.45 -6.71
CA ASN A 160 -14.41 -21.80 -6.22
C ASN A 160 -15.16 -21.77 -4.85
N GLU A 161 -14.78 -20.87 -3.93
CA GLU A 161 -15.49 -20.69 -2.66
C GLU A 161 -16.92 -20.16 -2.88
N ALA A 162 -17.10 -19.21 -3.78
CA ALA A 162 -18.41 -18.68 -4.12
C ALA A 162 -19.32 -19.75 -4.75
N GLU A 163 -18.78 -20.63 -5.61
CA GLU A 163 -19.53 -21.77 -6.19
C GLU A 163 -19.89 -22.81 -5.12
N ALA A 164 -18.98 -23.12 -4.19
CA ALA A 164 -19.23 -24.03 -3.08
C ALA A 164 -20.38 -23.52 -2.18
N LEU A 165 -20.34 -22.24 -1.80
CA LEU A 165 -21.40 -21.58 -1.04
C LEU A 165 -22.75 -21.53 -1.77
N ALA A 166 -22.73 -21.41 -3.10
CA ALA A 166 -23.94 -21.41 -3.92
C ALA A 166 -24.54 -22.83 -4.05
N SER A 167 -23.72 -23.87 -4.02
CA SER A 167 -24.15 -25.27 -4.06
C SER A 167 -24.80 -25.72 -2.74
N ASP A 168 -24.21 -25.36 -1.61
CA ASP A 168 -24.74 -25.67 -0.27
C ASP A 168 -26.14 -25.03 -0.04
N LYS A 169 -26.41 -23.88 -0.62
CA LYS A 169 -27.75 -23.25 -0.54
C LYS A 169 -28.82 -23.97 -1.37
N LYS A 170 -28.45 -24.81 -2.34
CA LYS A 170 -29.38 -25.59 -3.16
C LYS A 170 -29.80 -26.93 -2.48
N ASP A 171 -28.93 -27.47 -1.63
CA ASP A 171 -29.18 -28.78 -0.98
C ASP A 171 -29.99 -28.70 0.34
N THR A 172 -30.24 -27.48 0.85
CA THR A 172 -31.08 -27.31 2.07
C THR A 172 -32.59 -27.48 1.85
N ASP A 173 -33.08 -27.72 0.61
CA ASP A 173 -34.47 -27.89 0.27
C ASP A 173 -34.86 -29.37 0.01
N SER A 174 -34.00 -30.36 0.27
CA SER A 174 -34.32 -31.80 0.22
C SER A 174 -33.79 -32.51 1.47
N SER A 175 -34.74 -32.89 2.28
CA SER A 175 -34.55 -33.67 3.52
C SER A 175 -33.97 -35.08 3.29
N GLU A 176 -33.11 -35.51 4.25
CA GLU A 176 -32.80 -36.87 4.65
C GLU A 176 -31.87 -37.70 3.73
N ASP A 177 -30.60 -37.80 4.05
CA ASP A 177 -30.06 -39.02 4.71
C ASP A 177 -28.59 -38.83 5.14
N LYS A 178 -28.34 -39.20 6.36
CA LYS A 178 -26.98 -39.29 6.91
C LYS A 178 -26.32 -40.54 6.37
N ASN A 179 -25.08 -40.48 5.90
CA ASN A 179 -24.00 -41.34 6.44
C ASN A 179 -22.66 -41.09 5.79
N ASP A 180 -21.67 -41.02 6.67
CA ASP A 180 -20.28 -41.39 6.45
C ASP A 180 -19.49 -40.58 5.38
N LYS A 181 -19.06 -39.36 5.75
CA LYS A 181 -17.78 -38.86 5.24
C LYS A 181 -16.67 -39.54 6.05
N GLU A 182 -16.07 -40.58 5.47
CA GLU A 182 -14.72 -41.01 5.83
C GLU A 182 -13.79 -39.82 5.76
N ASP A 183 -13.20 -39.45 6.90
CA ASP A 183 -12.07 -38.54 6.99
C ASP A 183 -10.92 -39.11 6.14
N ASN A 184 -10.76 -38.65 4.94
CA ASN A 184 -9.59 -38.89 4.12
C ASN A 184 -8.46 -37.98 4.61
N GLU A 185 -7.85 -38.36 5.73
CA GLU A 185 -6.58 -37.82 6.24
C GLU A 185 -5.38 -38.33 5.39
N ASP A 186 -5.33 -38.00 4.09
CA ASP A 186 -4.15 -38.21 3.27
C ASP A 186 -4.14 -37.27 2.04
N THR A 187 -4.51 -36.00 2.23
CA THR A 187 -4.01 -34.97 1.32
C THR A 187 -2.60 -34.60 1.78
N LYS A 188 -1.58 -35.37 1.34
CA LYS A 188 -0.23 -34.84 1.24
C LYS A 188 -0.36 -33.47 0.60
N ASP A 189 0.14 -32.43 1.29
CA ASP A 189 0.33 -31.09 0.76
C ASP A 189 1.26 -31.14 -0.47
N THR A 190 0.71 -31.54 -1.61
CA THR A 190 1.42 -31.49 -2.88
C THR A 190 1.38 -30.06 -3.36
N ILE A 191 2.52 -29.36 -3.18
CA ILE A 191 2.73 -28.01 -3.70
C ILE A 191 2.35 -28.04 -5.20
N SER A 192 1.45 -27.14 -5.59
CA SER A 192 0.96 -27.03 -6.97
C SER A 192 2.11 -26.64 -7.93
N ASP A 193 1.99 -27.01 -9.20
CA ASP A 193 3.00 -26.60 -10.19
C ASP A 193 2.94 -25.07 -10.43
N GLU A 194 1.78 -24.45 -10.22
CA GLU A 194 1.59 -23.01 -10.28
C GLU A 194 2.32 -22.30 -9.14
N ASP A 195 2.17 -22.74 -7.90
CA ASP A 195 2.90 -22.17 -6.77
C ASP A 195 4.41 -22.33 -6.92
N LYS A 196 4.88 -23.46 -7.48
CA LYS A 196 6.30 -23.62 -7.81
C LYS A 196 6.77 -22.62 -8.85
N ALA A 197 5.95 -22.34 -9.87
CA ALA A 197 6.29 -21.34 -10.89
C ALA A 197 6.39 -19.93 -10.28
N ILE A 198 5.48 -19.58 -9.36
CA ILE A 198 5.50 -18.32 -8.60
C ILE A 198 6.81 -18.22 -7.78
N TYR A 199 7.11 -19.27 -7.01
CA TYR A 199 8.33 -19.33 -6.21
C TYR A 199 9.59 -19.18 -7.07
N ASP A 200 9.67 -19.88 -8.20
CA ASP A 200 10.83 -19.85 -9.11
C ASP A 200 11.05 -18.44 -9.69
N LEU A 201 9.99 -17.70 -9.96
CA LEU A 201 10.08 -16.31 -10.42
C LEU A 201 10.64 -15.38 -9.32
N PHE A 202 10.14 -15.49 -8.10
CA PHE A 202 10.69 -14.73 -6.96
C PHE A 202 12.15 -15.10 -6.70
N TYR A 203 12.48 -16.39 -6.80
CA TYR A 203 13.85 -16.84 -6.64
C TYR A 203 14.79 -16.28 -7.71
N LYS A 204 14.35 -16.25 -8.99
CA LYS A 204 15.13 -15.63 -10.09
C LYS A 204 15.39 -14.14 -9.85
N ALA A 205 14.37 -13.38 -9.43
CA ALA A 205 14.54 -11.98 -9.08
C ALA A 205 15.56 -11.80 -7.95
N GLN A 206 15.42 -12.56 -6.86
CA GLN A 206 16.30 -12.46 -5.70
C GLN A 206 17.76 -12.80 -6.01
N ILE A 207 18.04 -13.86 -6.81
CA ILE A 207 19.44 -14.21 -7.17
C ILE A 207 20.07 -13.17 -8.11
N ALA A 208 19.26 -12.41 -8.85
CA ALA A 208 19.70 -11.28 -9.65
C ALA A 208 19.90 -9.99 -8.85
N GLY A 209 19.65 -10.03 -7.52
CA GLY A 209 19.89 -8.90 -6.60
C GLY A 209 18.70 -7.97 -6.41
N ASP A 210 17.53 -8.30 -6.94
CA ASP A 210 16.33 -7.50 -6.80
C ASP A 210 15.84 -7.46 -5.35
N VAL A 211 15.59 -6.27 -4.82
CA VAL A 211 15.18 -6.06 -3.43
C VAL A 211 13.75 -6.53 -3.19
N ASP A 212 12.87 -6.26 -4.14
CA ASP A 212 11.47 -6.71 -4.09
C ASP A 212 11.39 -8.24 -4.27
N GLY A 213 12.27 -8.83 -5.09
CA GLY A 213 12.45 -10.29 -5.20
C GLY A 213 12.84 -10.94 -3.88
N ALA A 214 13.74 -10.32 -3.11
CA ALA A 214 14.07 -10.81 -1.78
C ALA A 214 12.86 -10.71 -0.82
N TYR A 215 12.12 -9.61 -0.84
CA TYR A 215 10.89 -9.46 -0.05
C TYR A 215 9.86 -10.54 -0.40
N TYR A 216 9.55 -10.73 -1.69
CA TYR A 216 8.53 -11.71 -2.10
C TYR A 216 8.95 -13.16 -1.91
N LEU A 217 10.26 -13.46 -1.94
CA LEU A 217 10.74 -14.79 -1.56
C LEU A 217 10.56 -15.05 -0.06
N GLY A 218 10.74 -14.01 0.79
CA GLY A 218 10.36 -14.05 2.19
C GLY A 218 8.86 -14.32 2.37
N TYR A 219 8.02 -13.63 1.60
CA TYR A 219 6.57 -13.82 1.57
C TYR A 219 6.17 -15.25 1.15
N ALA A 220 6.86 -15.82 0.15
CA ALA A 220 6.63 -17.20 -0.28
C ALA A 220 6.92 -18.21 0.84
N TYR A 221 8.01 -18.02 1.60
CA TYR A 221 8.30 -18.87 2.76
C TYR A 221 7.34 -18.65 3.93
N GLU A 222 6.87 -17.43 4.16
CA GLU A 222 5.89 -17.15 5.22
C GLU A 222 4.54 -17.83 4.96
N ASN A 223 4.10 -17.87 3.69
CA ASN A 223 2.78 -18.33 3.29
C ASN A 223 2.78 -19.73 2.64
N GLY A 224 3.94 -20.36 2.47
CA GLY A 224 4.03 -21.71 1.89
C GLY A 224 3.82 -21.75 0.37
N ILE A 225 4.09 -20.64 -0.35
CA ILE A 225 3.87 -20.57 -1.80
C ILE A 225 5.04 -21.23 -2.53
N GLY A 226 4.78 -22.36 -3.19
CA GLY A 226 5.77 -23.15 -3.90
C GLY A 226 6.82 -23.83 -3.01
N THR A 227 6.68 -23.72 -1.71
CA THR A 227 7.57 -24.28 -0.69
C THR A 227 6.79 -24.61 0.58
N ALA A 228 7.35 -25.36 1.50
CA ALA A 228 6.78 -25.46 2.84
C ALA A 228 6.95 -24.13 3.60
N VAL A 229 6.03 -23.82 4.51
CA VAL A 229 6.14 -22.65 5.40
C VAL A 229 7.44 -22.76 6.21
N ASP A 230 8.24 -21.70 6.19
CA ASP A 230 9.51 -21.60 6.93
C ASP A 230 9.74 -20.16 7.36
N TYR A 231 9.23 -19.80 8.53
CA TYR A 231 9.34 -18.44 9.07
C TYR A 231 10.79 -17.98 9.31
N LYS A 232 11.75 -18.90 9.54
CA LYS A 232 13.15 -18.52 9.68
C LYS A 232 13.73 -18.06 8.35
N LYS A 233 13.42 -18.78 7.27
CA LYS A 233 13.80 -18.33 5.94
C LYS A 233 13.06 -17.07 5.53
N ALA A 234 11.77 -16.93 5.87
CA ALA A 234 11.04 -15.69 5.63
C ALA A 234 11.75 -14.51 6.29
N PHE A 235 12.12 -14.63 7.56
CA PHE A 235 12.90 -13.60 8.27
C PHE A 235 14.24 -13.29 7.61
N ASP A 236 14.98 -14.33 7.16
CA ASP A 236 16.26 -14.15 6.49
C ASP A 236 16.13 -13.37 5.19
N TYR A 237 15.11 -13.67 4.37
CA TYR A 237 14.88 -12.98 3.10
C TYR A 237 14.34 -11.57 3.28
N TYR A 238 13.41 -11.36 4.21
CA TYR A 238 12.97 -10.02 4.58
C TYR A 238 14.13 -9.18 5.13
N SER A 239 15.03 -9.78 5.92
CA SER A 239 16.22 -9.10 6.43
C SER A 239 17.20 -8.70 5.32
N ARG A 240 17.29 -9.45 4.22
CA ARG A 240 18.08 -9.05 3.04
C ARG A 240 17.49 -7.83 2.38
N ALA A 241 16.17 -7.79 2.14
CA ALA A 241 15.48 -6.63 1.58
C ALA A 241 15.59 -5.40 2.50
N ALA A 242 15.39 -5.57 3.81
CA ALA A 242 15.48 -4.49 4.80
C ALA A 242 16.88 -3.86 4.91
N LYS A 243 17.94 -4.60 4.57
CA LYS A 243 19.34 -4.12 4.57
C LYS A 243 19.76 -3.44 3.27
N SER A 244 18.87 -3.29 2.29
CA SER A 244 19.18 -2.59 1.05
C SER A 244 19.67 -1.16 1.33
N THR A 245 20.73 -0.78 0.64
CA THR A 245 21.30 0.58 0.63
C THR A 245 21.00 1.33 -0.65
N SER A 246 20.18 0.76 -1.53
CA SER A 246 19.73 1.39 -2.77
C SER A 246 19.01 2.69 -2.49
N THR A 247 19.23 3.69 -3.33
CA THR A 247 18.52 4.98 -3.32
C THR A 247 17.33 4.99 -4.28
N ASP A 248 17.14 3.93 -5.06
CA ASP A 248 15.98 3.78 -5.93
C ASP A 248 14.68 3.73 -5.12
N LEU A 249 13.65 4.48 -5.55
CA LEU A 249 12.39 4.61 -4.82
C LEU A 249 11.63 3.28 -4.70
N ALA A 250 11.68 2.42 -5.73
CA ALA A 250 11.03 1.11 -5.68
C ALA A 250 11.73 0.19 -4.66
N ASP A 251 13.07 0.19 -4.63
CA ASP A 251 13.86 -0.55 -3.65
C ASP A 251 13.63 -0.05 -2.23
N GLN A 252 13.53 1.28 -2.04
CA GLN A 252 13.18 1.86 -0.73
C GLN A 252 11.78 1.43 -0.29
N TYR A 253 10.82 1.37 -1.22
CA TYR A 253 9.49 0.88 -0.94
C TYR A 253 9.50 -0.61 -0.55
N ALA A 254 10.23 -1.46 -1.28
CA ALA A 254 10.42 -2.88 -0.98
C ALA A 254 11.09 -3.10 0.40
N LYS A 255 12.11 -2.30 0.72
CA LYS A 255 12.76 -2.28 2.03
C LYS A 255 11.77 -1.98 3.15
N ASN A 256 10.90 -1.00 2.97
CA ASN A 256 9.92 -0.62 3.99
C ASN A 256 8.82 -1.68 4.16
N LYS A 257 8.41 -2.36 3.08
CA LYS A 257 7.57 -3.57 3.18
C LYS A 257 8.23 -4.64 4.04
N ALA A 258 9.53 -4.89 3.81
CA ALA A 258 10.28 -5.88 4.57
C ALA A 258 10.43 -5.51 6.04
N ASN A 259 10.68 -4.24 6.36
CA ASN A 259 10.68 -3.77 7.76
C ASN A 259 9.35 -4.07 8.46
N VAL A 260 8.22 -3.79 7.80
CA VAL A 260 6.90 -4.10 8.38
C VAL A 260 6.73 -5.61 8.56
N ALA A 261 7.11 -6.43 7.57
CA ALA A 261 7.01 -7.89 7.68
C ALA A 261 7.85 -8.44 8.84
N ILE A 262 9.09 -7.97 9.01
CA ILE A 262 9.95 -8.35 10.14
C ILE A 262 9.31 -7.98 11.47
N GLY A 263 8.78 -6.75 11.59
CA GLY A 263 8.08 -6.30 12.79
C GLY A 263 6.92 -7.23 13.15
N LEU A 264 6.14 -7.67 12.16
CA LEU A 264 5.03 -8.63 12.36
C LEU A 264 5.52 -10.02 12.79
N LEU A 265 6.67 -10.49 12.26
CA LEU A 265 7.28 -11.75 12.71
C LEU A 265 7.70 -11.68 14.17
N TYR A 266 8.25 -10.53 14.63
CA TYR A 266 8.59 -10.32 16.04
C TYR A 266 7.35 -10.25 16.94
N ILE A 267 6.26 -9.59 16.50
CA ILE A 267 4.99 -9.56 17.27
C ILE A 267 4.41 -10.97 17.49
N LYS A 268 4.55 -11.85 16.50
CA LYS A 268 3.96 -13.21 16.52
C LYS A 268 4.92 -14.28 17.07
N GLY A 269 6.20 -13.98 17.22
CA GLY A 269 7.23 -14.97 17.53
C GLY A 269 7.44 -16.00 16.39
N ASN A 270 7.13 -15.63 15.15
CA ASN A 270 7.22 -16.52 14.00
C ASN A 270 8.65 -16.53 13.45
N GLY A 271 9.35 -17.67 13.60
CA GLY A 271 10.72 -17.84 13.13
C GLY A 271 11.81 -17.11 13.94
N VAL A 272 11.40 -16.21 14.81
CA VAL A 272 12.19 -15.45 15.78
C VAL A 272 11.53 -15.53 17.15
N GLU A 273 12.25 -15.21 18.23
CA GLU A 273 11.65 -15.04 19.54
C GLU A 273 10.74 -13.80 19.55
N GLU A 274 9.57 -13.87 20.19
CA GLU A 274 8.67 -12.74 20.33
C GLU A 274 9.39 -11.57 21.01
N ASP A 275 9.39 -10.40 20.36
CA ASP A 275 10.08 -9.21 20.87
C ASP A 275 9.38 -7.94 20.33
N SER A 276 8.53 -7.37 21.18
CA SER A 276 7.78 -6.16 20.85
C SER A 276 8.67 -4.92 20.69
N GLU A 277 9.81 -4.83 21.36
CA GLU A 277 10.75 -3.72 21.23
C GLU A 277 11.43 -3.72 19.86
N GLN A 278 11.87 -4.90 19.40
CA GLN A 278 12.36 -5.06 18.04
C GLN A 278 11.27 -4.75 16.99
N ALA A 279 10.06 -5.23 17.20
CA ALA A 279 8.94 -4.95 16.29
C ALA A 279 8.70 -3.43 16.14
N ILE A 280 8.65 -2.71 17.26
CA ILE A 280 8.50 -1.24 17.28
C ILE A 280 9.63 -0.59 16.48
N SER A 281 10.89 -1.00 16.69
CA SER A 281 12.03 -0.43 15.97
C SER A 281 11.92 -0.59 14.45
N PHE A 282 11.45 -1.76 13.97
CA PHE A 282 11.22 -1.99 12.55
C PHE A 282 10.03 -1.18 11.99
N PHE A 283 8.94 -1.04 12.74
CA PHE A 283 7.83 -0.19 12.34
C PHE A 283 8.22 1.29 12.34
N GLU A 284 9.04 1.76 13.30
CA GLU A 284 9.59 3.12 13.34
C GLU A 284 10.48 3.40 12.12
N ALA A 285 11.31 2.44 11.72
CA ALA A 285 12.13 2.57 10.52
C ALA A 285 11.26 2.76 9.26
N ALA A 286 10.18 1.98 9.12
CA ALA A 286 9.25 2.11 8.01
C ALA A 286 8.43 3.43 8.08
N SER A 287 7.96 3.81 9.26
CA SER A 287 7.21 5.06 9.50
C SER A 287 8.05 6.30 9.18
N THR A 288 9.30 6.33 9.65
CA THR A 288 10.24 7.44 9.41
C THR A 288 10.57 7.58 7.91
N ALA A 289 10.57 6.48 7.18
CA ALA A 289 10.73 6.48 5.73
C ALA A 289 9.44 6.85 4.96
N GLY A 290 8.38 7.30 5.62
CA GLY A 290 7.12 7.69 5.00
C GLY A 290 6.27 6.51 4.53
N TYR A 291 6.48 5.30 5.05
CA TYR A 291 5.67 4.14 4.69
C TYR A 291 4.47 4.00 5.64
N ALA A 292 3.28 4.32 5.15
CA ALA A 292 2.05 4.44 5.93
C ALA A 292 1.74 3.24 6.84
N LYS A 293 2.03 2.00 6.38
CA LYS A 293 1.82 0.79 7.18
C LYS A 293 2.70 0.75 8.44
N GLY A 294 3.91 1.34 8.41
CA GLY A 294 4.76 1.45 9.58
C GLY A 294 4.08 2.27 10.69
N SER A 295 3.60 3.46 10.33
CA SER A 295 2.83 4.33 11.23
C SER A 295 1.55 3.66 11.71
N TYR A 296 0.81 2.99 10.83
CA TYR A 296 -0.40 2.28 11.19
C TYR A 296 -0.17 1.18 12.24
N TYR A 297 0.87 0.36 12.08
CA TYR A 297 1.19 -0.68 13.07
C TYR A 297 1.70 -0.10 14.39
N LEU A 298 2.41 1.03 14.38
CA LEU A 298 2.74 1.76 15.61
C LEU A 298 1.48 2.25 16.32
N GLY A 299 0.50 2.79 15.58
CA GLY A 299 -0.81 3.14 16.12
C GLY A 299 -1.47 1.96 16.82
N GLN A 300 -1.50 0.78 16.19
CA GLN A 300 -2.05 -0.44 16.79
C GLN A 300 -1.28 -0.91 18.05
N ILE A 301 0.03 -0.77 18.06
CA ILE A 301 0.89 -1.08 19.21
C ILE A 301 0.46 -0.26 20.42
N TYR A 302 0.33 1.07 20.27
CA TYR A 302 -0.06 1.96 21.37
C TYR A 302 -1.54 1.84 21.73
N GLU A 303 -2.43 1.61 20.75
CA GLU A 303 -3.85 1.35 20.98
C GLU A 303 -4.07 0.10 21.84
N ASN A 304 -3.28 -0.97 21.62
CA ASN A 304 -3.45 -2.25 22.29
C ASN A 304 -2.53 -2.43 23.49
N GLY A 305 -1.46 -1.64 23.62
CA GLY A 305 -0.46 -1.77 24.67
C GLY A 305 0.45 -2.98 24.48
N VAL A 306 0.91 -3.23 23.25
CA VAL A 306 1.77 -4.38 22.92
C VAL A 306 3.23 -4.01 23.19
N GLY A 307 3.82 -4.55 24.27
CA GLY A 307 5.20 -4.24 24.70
C GLY A 307 5.39 -2.83 25.24
N VAL A 308 4.37 -2.01 25.27
CA VAL A 308 4.33 -0.64 25.82
C VAL A 308 3.03 -0.43 26.59
N ASP A 309 2.96 0.59 27.41
CA ASP A 309 1.70 1.00 28.04
C ASP A 309 0.71 1.46 26.95
N LYS A 310 -0.58 1.09 27.11
CA LYS A 310 -1.64 1.56 26.24
C LYS A 310 -1.75 3.07 26.28
N ASP A 311 -1.70 3.70 25.10
CA ASP A 311 -1.74 5.14 24.92
C ASP A 311 -2.55 5.50 23.65
N TYR A 312 -3.81 5.86 23.86
CA TYR A 312 -4.70 6.21 22.76
C TYR A 312 -4.34 7.55 22.09
N GLU A 313 -3.77 8.52 22.82
CA GLU A 313 -3.34 9.80 22.25
C GLU A 313 -2.19 9.54 21.27
N LYS A 314 -1.22 8.75 21.69
CA LYS A 314 -0.09 8.36 20.84
C LYS A 314 -0.51 7.46 19.66
N ALA A 315 -1.49 6.56 19.87
CA ALA A 315 -2.07 5.78 18.78
C ALA A 315 -2.70 6.70 17.72
N MET A 316 -3.46 7.73 18.14
CA MET A 316 -4.05 8.72 17.26
C MET A 316 -2.98 9.48 16.46
N GLU A 317 -1.87 9.89 17.09
CA GLU A 317 -0.76 10.56 16.40
C GLU A 317 -0.21 9.70 15.25
N TYR A 318 0.04 8.42 15.51
CA TYR A 318 0.55 7.50 14.48
C TYR A 318 -0.48 7.19 13.39
N TYR A 319 -1.76 7.05 13.74
CA TYR A 319 -2.81 6.88 12.73
C TYR A 319 -2.96 8.12 11.85
N LEU A 320 -2.82 9.33 12.41
CA LEU A 320 -2.83 10.57 11.63
C LEU A 320 -1.63 10.63 10.65
N LEU A 321 -0.42 10.19 11.06
CA LEU A 321 0.72 10.08 10.14
C LEU A 321 0.43 9.13 8.97
N ALA A 322 -0.23 8.01 9.23
CA ALA A 322 -0.61 7.08 8.17
C ALA A 322 -1.74 7.63 7.28
N ALA A 323 -2.69 8.38 7.88
CA ALA A 323 -3.80 9.01 7.18
C ALA A 323 -3.37 10.18 6.30
N ASP A 324 -2.30 10.90 6.65
CA ASP A 324 -1.70 11.94 5.79
C ASP A 324 -1.13 11.36 4.48
N LEU A 325 -0.86 10.05 4.48
CA LEU A 325 -0.48 9.27 3.31
C LEU A 325 -1.69 8.53 2.68
N ASP A 326 -2.90 9.00 2.93
CA ASP A 326 -4.17 8.47 2.42
C ASP A 326 -4.38 6.96 2.72
N TYR A 327 -3.83 6.41 3.82
CA TYR A 327 -3.96 4.99 4.16
C TYR A 327 -5.34 4.68 4.75
N ALA A 328 -6.22 4.02 3.97
CA ALA A 328 -7.60 3.75 4.32
C ALA A 328 -7.82 3.03 5.67
N PRO A 329 -7.02 2.00 6.07
CA PRO A 329 -7.16 1.41 7.40
C PRO A 329 -6.91 2.39 8.54
N ALA A 330 -5.98 3.34 8.39
CA ALA A 330 -5.73 4.36 9.41
C ALA A 330 -6.87 5.39 9.48
N LEU A 331 -7.39 5.82 8.33
CA LEU A 331 -8.58 6.69 8.28
C LEU A 331 -9.76 6.04 8.99
N ASN A 332 -9.99 4.74 8.76
CA ASN A 332 -11.03 3.98 9.47
C ASN A 332 -10.79 3.95 10.99
N GLN A 333 -9.54 3.70 11.44
CA GLN A 333 -9.23 3.68 12.88
C GLN A 333 -9.44 5.05 13.53
N ILE A 334 -9.04 6.13 12.87
CA ILE A 334 -9.30 7.49 13.36
C ILE A 334 -10.81 7.73 13.51
N GLY A 335 -11.62 7.34 12.51
CA GLY A 335 -13.07 7.42 12.59
C GLY A 335 -13.64 6.62 13.76
N TYR A 336 -13.12 5.42 14.02
CA TYR A 336 -13.49 4.59 15.16
C TYR A 336 -13.10 5.23 16.50
N MET A 337 -11.91 5.83 16.59
CA MET A 337 -11.45 6.54 17.80
C MET A 337 -12.33 7.76 18.13
N TYR A 338 -12.71 8.57 17.14
CA TYR A 338 -13.65 9.68 17.33
C TYR A 338 -15.06 9.20 17.72
N TYR A 339 -15.53 8.08 17.18
CA TYR A 339 -16.83 7.51 17.56
C TYR A 339 -16.87 7.07 19.02
N ASN A 340 -15.79 6.48 19.55
CA ASN A 340 -15.71 5.94 20.90
C ASN A 340 -15.13 6.91 21.93
N GLY A 341 -14.49 8.00 21.50
CA GLY A 341 -13.77 8.92 22.40
C GLY A 341 -12.45 8.33 22.91
N TYR A 342 -11.74 7.56 22.09
CA TYR A 342 -10.44 6.99 22.46
C TYR A 342 -9.31 7.98 22.16
N GLY A 343 -8.65 8.51 23.19
CA GLY A 343 -7.59 9.51 23.09
C GLY A 343 -8.04 10.89 22.60
N VAL A 344 -9.33 11.05 22.33
CA VAL A 344 -10.00 12.29 21.89
C VAL A 344 -11.41 12.35 22.45
N ASP A 345 -12.05 13.52 22.47
CA ASP A 345 -13.46 13.61 22.78
C ASP A 345 -14.33 12.93 21.70
N VAL A 346 -15.48 12.37 22.12
CA VAL A 346 -16.44 11.80 21.16
C VAL A 346 -16.88 12.89 20.19
N ASP A 347 -16.64 12.65 18.90
CA ASP A 347 -17.08 13.52 17.80
C ASP A 347 -17.60 12.69 16.62
N PHE A 348 -18.90 12.49 16.58
CA PHE A 348 -19.54 11.73 15.48
C PHE A 348 -19.38 12.39 14.11
N ALA A 349 -19.25 13.73 14.04
CA ALA A 349 -19.04 14.41 12.77
C ALA A 349 -17.64 14.10 12.20
N SER A 350 -16.62 14.13 13.05
CA SER A 350 -15.27 13.68 12.68
C SER A 350 -15.24 12.18 12.35
N ALA A 351 -15.97 11.33 13.10
CA ALA A 351 -16.11 9.92 12.79
C ALA A 351 -16.65 9.70 11.38
N VAL A 352 -17.75 10.36 11.01
CA VAL A 352 -18.31 10.30 9.64
C VAL A 352 -17.31 10.79 8.60
N TYR A 353 -16.59 11.86 8.87
CA TYR A 353 -15.62 12.42 7.93
C TYR A 353 -14.51 11.42 7.57
N TYR A 354 -13.88 10.81 8.58
CA TYR A 354 -12.79 9.87 8.35
C TYR A 354 -13.28 8.54 7.79
N GLN A 355 -14.46 8.03 8.25
CA GLN A 355 -15.06 6.84 7.65
C GLN A 355 -15.40 7.06 6.18
N LYS A 356 -15.87 8.26 5.81
CA LYS A 356 -16.16 8.59 4.42
C LYS A 356 -14.91 8.61 3.54
N LEU A 357 -13.79 9.15 4.05
CA LEU A 357 -12.51 9.13 3.31
C LEU A 357 -12.03 7.70 3.04
N ALA A 358 -12.12 6.82 4.04
CA ALA A 358 -11.75 5.41 3.88
C ALA A 358 -12.74 4.66 2.95
N ALA A 359 -14.04 4.91 3.08
CA ALA A 359 -15.08 4.26 2.25
C ALA A 359 -14.96 4.65 0.77
N LEU A 360 -14.57 5.89 0.46
CA LEU A 360 -14.32 6.35 -0.91
C LEU A 360 -13.13 5.64 -1.58
N GLN A 361 -12.22 5.09 -0.80
CA GLN A 361 -11.12 4.25 -1.28
C GLN A 361 -11.52 2.77 -1.44
N GLY A 362 -12.79 2.43 -1.22
CA GLY A 362 -13.29 1.06 -1.31
C GLY A 362 -13.05 0.22 -0.05
N TYR A 363 -12.62 0.81 1.07
CA TYR A 363 -12.37 0.05 2.30
C TYR A 363 -13.68 -0.44 2.91
N ALA A 364 -13.97 -1.73 2.76
CA ALA A 364 -15.27 -2.33 3.08
C ALA A 364 -15.68 -2.14 4.55
N ILE A 365 -14.74 -2.23 5.50
CA ILE A 365 -15.02 -2.01 6.93
C ILE A 365 -15.51 -0.57 7.15
N ALA A 366 -14.90 0.41 6.51
CA ALA A 366 -15.32 1.81 6.60
C ALA A 366 -16.70 2.04 5.94
N GLN A 367 -17.00 1.33 4.85
CA GLN A 367 -18.34 1.36 4.24
C GLN A 367 -19.39 0.83 5.23
N VAL A 368 -19.12 -0.29 5.92
CA VAL A 368 -20.02 -0.81 6.96
C VAL A 368 -20.18 0.19 8.11
N ASN A 369 -19.08 0.75 8.61
CA ASN A 369 -19.12 1.73 9.70
C ASN A 369 -19.89 2.99 9.29
N LEU A 370 -19.71 3.47 8.07
CA LEU A 370 -20.43 4.63 7.55
C LEU A 370 -21.93 4.33 7.37
N GLY A 371 -22.27 3.13 6.88
CA GLY A 371 -23.64 2.62 6.85
C GLY A 371 -24.30 2.65 8.23
N PHE A 372 -23.58 2.18 9.25
CA PHE A 372 -24.04 2.20 10.65
C PHE A 372 -24.26 3.64 11.16
N LEU A 373 -23.40 4.58 10.84
CA LEU A 373 -23.54 5.99 11.24
C LEU A 373 -24.80 6.62 10.61
N TYR A 374 -25.09 6.34 9.33
CA TYR A 374 -26.32 6.82 8.66
C TYR A 374 -27.57 6.11 9.17
N GLU A 375 -27.52 4.80 9.46
CA GLU A 375 -28.65 4.04 10.01
C GLU A 375 -29.12 4.61 11.35
N ASN A 376 -28.17 5.04 12.19
CA ASN A 376 -28.47 5.52 13.55
C ASN A 376 -28.50 7.04 13.68
N GLY A 377 -28.12 7.79 12.66
CA GLY A 377 -28.08 9.25 12.71
C GLY A 377 -26.96 9.81 13.58
N TYR A 378 -25.81 9.09 13.69
CA TYR A 378 -24.66 9.56 14.44
C TYR A 378 -23.80 10.51 13.59
N GLY A 379 -23.76 11.79 13.95
CA GLY A 379 -22.99 12.83 13.25
C GLY A 379 -23.55 13.24 11.87
N VAL A 380 -24.61 12.59 11.43
CA VAL A 380 -25.37 12.86 10.20
C VAL A 380 -26.85 12.70 10.44
N GLU A 381 -27.69 13.22 9.56
CA GLU A 381 -29.11 12.91 9.55
C GLU A 381 -29.33 11.42 9.24
N ARG A 382 -30.20 10.76 10.03
CA ARG A 382 -30.55 9.36 9.82
C ARG A 382 -31.12 9.16 8.42
N ASN A 383 -30.54 8.21 7.68
CA ASN A 383 -30.97 7.91 6.32
C ASN A 383 -30.73 6.43 5.99
N LEU A 384 -31.80 5.64 5.97
CA LEU A 384 -31.74 4.20 5.75
C LEU A 384 -31.36 3.83 4.31
N GLU A 385 -31.74 4.63 3.31
CA GLU A 385 -31.38 4.39 1.91
C GLU A 385 -29.87 4.59 1.71
N THR A 386 -29.31 5.64 2.32
CA THR A 386 -27.87 5.88 2.29
C THR A 386 -27.12 4.79 3.05
N ALA A 387 -27.61 4.37 4.21
CA ALA A 387 -27.05 3.28 4.98
C ALA A 387 -27.03 1.97 4.16
N LEU A 388 -28.16 1.64 3.51
CA LEU A 388 -28.29 0.49 2.65
C LEU A 388 -27.28 0.51 1.50
N SER A 389 -27.12 1.66 0.84
CA SER A 389 -26.15 1.81 -0.26
C SER A 389 -24.71 1.49 0.19
N TYR A 390 -24.29 1.96 1.37
CA TYR A 390 -22.95 1.66 1.89
C TYR A 390 -22.80 0.20 2.29
N TYR A 391 -23.82 -0.42 2.89
CA TYR A 391 -23.80 -1.86 3.19
C TYR A 391 -23.75 -2.72 1.91
N GLU A 392 -24.49 -2.33 0.87
CA GLU A 392 -24.44 -3.00 -0.44
C GLU A 392 -23.06 -2.86 -1.11
N MET A 393 -22.42 -1.69 -1.00
CA MET A 393 -21.05 -1.52 -1.50
C MET A 393 -20.07 -2.48 -0.79
N ALA A 394 -20.15 -2.60 0.54
CA ALA A 394 -19.30 -3.51 1.29
C ALA A 394 -19.60 -4.99 0.98
N ALA A 395 -20.88 -5.34 0.82
CA ALA A 395 -21.29 -6.71 0.45
C ALA A 395 -20.80 -7.09 -0.96
N ASN A 396 -20.86 -6.16 -1.91
CA ASN A 396 -20.36 -6.37 -3.28
C ASN A 396 -18.82 -6.50 -3.33
N SER A 397 -18.12 -5.99 -2.31
CA SER A 397 -16.68 -6.19 -2.14
C SER A 397 -16.34 -7.49 -1.38
N GLY A 398 -17.30 -8.38 -1.17
CA GLY A 398 -17.10 -9.67 -0.49
C GLY A 398 -17.05 -9.59 1.04
N TYR A 399 -17.39 -8.47 1.67
CA TYR A 399 -17.38 -8.38 3.14
C TYR A 399 -18.59 -9.09 3.75
N GLU A 400 -18.37 -10.27 4.31
CA GLU A 400 -19.44 -11.19 4.79
C GLU A 400 -20.42 -10.53 5.77
N GLY A 401 -19.93 -9.73 6.73
CA GLY A 401 -20.78 -9.05 7.72
C GLY A 401 -21.75 -8.01 7.17
N ALA A 402 -21.55 -7.55 5.91
CA ALA A 402 -22.40 -6.52 5.32
C ALA A 402 -23.75 -7.07 4.82
N MET A 403 -23.81 -8.33 4.39
CA MET A 403 -25.05 -8.91 3.84
C MET A 403 -26.19 -8.96 4.87
N GLU A 404 -25.89 -9.27 6.14
CA GLU A 404 -26.88 -9.24 7.22
C GLU A 404 -27.43 -7.82 7.44
N ALA A 405 -26.56 -6.81 7.38
CA ALA A 405 -26.97 -5.42 7.50
C ALA A 405 -27.87 -4.99 6.32
N VAL A 406 -27.54 -5.42 5.09
CA VAL A 406 -28.38 -5.20 3.90
C VAL A 406 -29.79 -5.76 4.09
N VAL A 407 -29.92 -7.02 4.55
CA VAL A 407 -31.22 -7.66 4.78
C VAL A 407 -32.01 -6.93 5.86
N ARG A 408 -31.35 -6.62 6.99
CA ARG A 408 -31.97 -5.91 8.12
C ARG A 408 -32.49 -4.52 7.72
N VAL A 409 -31.66 -3.71 7.05
CA VAL A 409 -32.05 -2.35 6.67
C VAL A 409 -33.11 -2.32 5.59
N LYS A 410 -33.11 -3.27 4.64
CA LYS A 410 -34.21 -3.43 3.67
C LYS A 410 -35.56 -3.71 4.35
N ALA A 411 -35.55 -4.56 5.39
CA ALA A 411 -36.77 -4.80 6.18
C ALA A 411 -37.25 -3.55 6.89
N GLN A 412 -36.36 -2.77 7.52
CA GLN A 412 -36.70 -1.50 8.19
C GLN A 412 -37.32 -0.47 7.22
N ILE A 413 -36.75 -0.31 6.02
CA ILE A 413 -37.28 0.59 4.98
C ILE A 413 -38.71 0.18 4.62
N ASN A 414 -38.99 -1.12 4.46
CA ASN A 414 -40.32 -1.61 4.12
C ASN A 414 -41.35 -1.43 5.26
N GLU A 415 -40.90 -1.39 6.52
CA GLU A 415 -41.78 -1.14 7.68
C GLU A 415 -42.10 0.32 7.84
N GLU A 416 -41.25 1.23 7.40
CA GLU A 416 -41.41 2.68 7.49
C GLU A 416 -42.21 3.29 6.30
N MET A 417 -42.36 2.54 5.18
CA MET A 417 -43.23 2.93 4.02
C MET A 417 -44.70 2.60 4.27
#